data_b155c6e54d557d3973833ac38a5dea92
#
_entry.id   b155c6e54d557d3973833ac38a5dea92
#
_cell.length_a   1.000
_cell.length_b   1.000
_cell.length_c   1.000
_cell.angle_alpha   90.00
_cell.angle_beta   90.00
_cell.angle_gamma   90.00
#
_symmetry.space_group_name_H-M   'P 1'
#
loop_
_entity.id
_entity.type
_entity.pdbx_description
1 polymer ?
#
loop_
_entity_poly.entity_id
_entity_poly.type
_entity_poly.pdbx_seq_one_letter_code
_entity_poly.pdbx_strand_id
1 'polypeptide(L)'
;MTIRHIFGAAMLAASVAFAPAVSAQVKIALDSPPDLDGSGSYVWAHAFAEYLNENGMEAEEYQRGALGGDDELFDQVSQGLLEVSMSPLNIVGSLDKLIYGLRLPYFFRDMEQVDRALNEGGMLAQINEATTPEGVRVLAVNTVGQSSGIFNTKRPVRSVSDMEGLRMRALDESQIELYEAWGAAGTIVSWAEVPNALQTGVADGYMNPAFVPLLFGHTDFLKHFTDARVTPSLRITIASEDWYQGLSDDERATVDAAVAAATEANREWLGTQDAVMDKLEEAGVEVVRLDQEARQEFLEASAPAYQSGLLSAEQIAAWDAAKGE
;
A
#
# COMPACT_ATOMS: atom_id res chain seq x y z
N MET A 1 22.38 -48.80 -74.11
CA MET A 1 21.22 -48.98 -73.21
C MET A 1 21.55 -48.23 -71.90
N THR A 2 21.12 -46.97 -71.77
CA THR A 2 21.57 -46.01 -70.75
C THR A 2 20.39 -45.75 -69.82
N ILE A 3 20.50 -46.16 -68.58
CA ILE A 3 19.46 -45.94 -67.53
C ILE A 3 19.79 -44.62 -66.85
N ARG A 4 18.85 -43.63 -66.95
CA ARG A 4 18.88 -42.34 -66.20
C ARG A 4 18.18 -42.52 -64.85
N HIS A 5 18.93 -42.34 -63.81
CA HIS A 5 18.35 -42.21 -62.44
C HIS A 5 17.86 -40.78 -62.21
N ILE A 6 16.59 -40.65 -61.96
CA ILE A 6 15.94 -39.38 -61.52
C ILE A 6 15.97 -39.40 -59.97
N PHE A 7 16.76 -38.50 -59.38
CA PHE A 7 16.69 -38.21 -57.94
C PHE A 7 15.59 -37.18 -57.68
N GLY A 8 14.51 -37.60 -57.06
CA GLY A 8 13.49 -36.72 -56.55
C GLY A 8 13.89 -36.17 -55.16
N ALA A 9 14.15 -34.86 -55.05
CA ALA A 9 14.36 -34.20 -53.80
C ALA A 9 12.99 -33.90 -53.13
N ALA A 10 12.65 -34.61 -52.05
CA ALA A 10 11.50 -34.28 -51.23
C ALA A 10 11.90 -33.13 -50.24
N MET A 11 11.35 -31.95 -50.49
CA MET A 11 11.40 -30.85 -49.50
C MET A 11 10.44 -31.17 -48.33
N LEU A 12 11.00 -31.48 -47.14
CA LEU A 12 10.24 -31.45 -45.88
C LEU A 12 10.04 -29.99 -45.46
N ALA A 13 8.83 -29.49 -45.62
CA ALA A 13 8.43 -28.22 -45.01
C ALA A 13 8.21 -28.48 -43.50
N ALA A 14 9.14 -28.07 -42.67
CA ALA A 14 8.96 -28.05 -41.19
C ALA A 14 8.01 -26.90 -40.86
N SER A 15 6.75 -27.22 -40.60
CA SER A 15 5.81 -26.31 -39.96
C SER A 15 6.23 -26.15 -38.50
N VAL A 16 6.83 -25.02 -38.18
CA VAL A 16 7.00 -24.57 -36.78
C VAL A 16 5.61 -24.25 -36.24
N ALA A 17 5.03 -25.18 -35.48
CA ALA A 17 3.84 -24.90 -34.71
C ALA A 17 4.25 -23.92 -33.59
N PHE A 18 3.87 -22.67 -33.68
CA PHE A 18 3.84 -21.78 -32.56
C PHE A 18 2.79 -22.34 -31.58
N ALA A 19 3.23 -23.02 -30.54
CA ALA A 19 2.39 -23.23 -29.38
C ALA A 19 2.10 -21.85 -28.80
N PRO A 20 0.83 -21.49 -28.49
CA PRO A 20 0.56 -20.29 -27.73
C PRO A 20 1.33 -20.40 -26.43
N ALA A 21 2.15 -19.41 -26.10
CA ALA A 21 2.73 -19.27 -24.80
C ALA A 21 1.55 -19.20 -23.82
N VAL A 22 1.41 -20.20 -22.96
CA VAL A 22 0.46 -20.12 -21.82
C VAL A 22 1.02 -18.97 -20.99
N SER A 23 0.33 -17.83 -20.99
CA SER A 23 0.63 -16.75 -20.08
C SER A 23 0.60 -17.33 -18.67
N ALA A 24 1.69 -17.19 -17.94
CA ALA A 24 1.73 -17.65 -16.56
C ALA A 24 0.68 -16.87 -15.79
N GLN A 25 -0.09 -17.55 -14.95
CA GLN A 25 -1.11 -16.97 -14.09
C GLN A 25 -0.49 -15.86 -13.22
N VAL A 26 -1.11 -14.68 -13.21
CA VAL A 26 -0.71 -13.55 -12.37
C VAL A 26 -1.29 -13.78 -10.96
N LYS A 27 -0.43 -14.13 -10.02
CA LYS A 27 -0.82 -14.27 -8.62
C LYS A 27 -0.75 -12.93 -7.92
N ILE A 28 -1.83 -12.55 -7.24
CA ILE A 28 -1.98 -11.28 -6.52
C ILE A 28 -2.15 -11.60 -5.03
N ALA A 29 -1.15 -11.31 -4.22
CA ALA A 29 -1.23 -11.50 -2.77
C ALA A 29 -1.90 -10.30 -2.10
N LEU A 30 -3.05 -10.54 -1.45
CA LEU A 30 -3.84 -9.52 -0.77
C LEU A 30 -3.28 -9.21 0.63
N ASP A 31 -3.43 -7.96 1.06
CA ASP A 31 -3.07 -7.48 2.40
C ASP A 31 -4.28 -7.38 3.37
N SER A 32 -5.48 -7.59 2.87
CA SER A 32 -6.74 -7.47 3.62
C SER A 32 -7.73 -8.57 3.23
N PRO A 33 -8.78 -8.80 4.03
CA PRO A 33 -9.91 -9.61 3.61
C PRO A 33 -10.57 -9.08 2.33
N PRO A 34 -11.18 -9.95 1.50
CA PRO A 34 -11.90 -9.55 0.30
C PRO A 34 -13.22 -8.86 0.66
N ASP A 35 -13.20 -7.55 0.77
CA ASP A 35 -14.34 -6.70 1.13
C ASP A 35 -14.31 -5.41 0.28
N LEU A 36 -15.18 -5.34 -0.72
CA LEU A 36 -15.32 -4.20 -1.63
C LEU A 36 -15.89 -2.94 -0.94
N ASP A 37 -16.63 -3.13 0.15
CA ASP A 37 -17.20 -2.00 0.90
C ASP A 37 -16.20 -1.41 1.90
N GLY A 38 -15.40 -2.27 2.54
CA GLY A 38 -14.55 -1.92 3.67
C GLY A 38 -13.06 -1.80 3.38
N SER A 39 -12.54 -2.25 2.23
CA SER A 39 -11.10 -2.30 1.97
C SER A 39 -10.71 -1.67 0.64
N GLY A 40 -10.12 -0.47 0.68
CA GLY A 40 -9.59 0.17 -0.53
C GLY A 40 -8.45 -0.61 -1.19
N SER A 41 -7.61 -1.31 -0.41
CA SER A 41 -6.60 -2.21 -0.97
C SER A 41 -7.24 -3.32 -1.80
N TYR A 42 -8.28 -3.95 -1.27
CA TYR A 42 -8.98 -5.01 -1.99
C TYR A 42 -9.69 -4.47 -3.24
N VAL A 43 -10.34 -3.31 -3.15
CA VAL A 43 -10.95 -2.66 -4.33
C VAL A 43 -9.93 -2.49 -5.45
N TRP A 44 -8.73 -2.01 -5.14
CA TRP A 44 -7.67 -1.88 -6.13
C TRP A 44 -7.26 -3.23 -6.71
N ALA A 45 -6.97 -4.22 -5.85
CA ALA A 45 -6.48 -5.53 -6.27
C ALA A 45 -7.52 -6.28 -7.12
N HIS A 46 -8.80 -6.19 -6.73
CA HIS A 46 -9.90 -6.82 -7.44
C HIS A 46 -10.13 -6.20 -8.82
N ALA A 47 -10.17 -4.87 -8.91
CA ALA A 47 -10.30 -4.18 -10.19
C ALA A 47 -9.11 -4.47 -11.13
N PHE A 48 -7.90 -4.59 -10.60
CA PHE A 48 -6.72 -4.99 -11.34
C PHE A 48 -6.85 -6.41 -11.89
N ALA A 49 -7.25 -7.37 -11.03
CA ALA A 49 -7.46 -8.76 -11.42
C ALA A 49 -8.58 -8.92 -12.47
N GLU A 50 -9.72 -8.25 -12.26
CA GLU A 50 -10.83 -8.27 -13.22
C GLU A 50 -10.39 -7.73 -14.59
N TYR A 51 -9.71 -6.59 -14.62
CA TYR A 51 -9.23 -6.00 -15.87
C TYR A 51 -8.28 -6.96 -16.62
N LEU A 52 -7.34 -7.59 -15.92
CA LEU A 52 -6.43 -8.57 -16.53
C LEU A 52 -7.20 -9.76 -17.12
N ASN A 53 -8.13 -10.33 -16.35
CA ASN A 53 -8.95 -11.48 -16.77
C ASN A 53 -9.81 -11.15 -17.99
N GLU A 54 -10.42 -9.98 -18.04
CA GLU A 54 -11.24 -9.52 -19.17
C GLU A 54 -10.40 -9.26 -20.44
N ASN A 55 -9.09 -8.97 -20.28
CA ASN A 55 -8.18 -8.69 -21.38
C ASN A 55 -7.21 -9.84 -21.70
N GLY A 56 -7.53 -11.07 -21.26
CA GLY A 56 -6.87 -12.30 -21.70
C GLY A 56 -5.61 -12.67 -20.92
N MET A 57 -5.35 -12.04 -19.80
CA MET A 57 -4.32 -12.42 -18.82
C MET A 57 -5.01 -13.08 -17.61
N GLU A 58 -4.66 -14.33 -17.31
CA GLU A 58 -5.22 -15.04 -16.15
C GLU A 58 -4.66 -14.49 -14.85
N ALA A 59 -5.51 -13.93 -13.99
CA ALA A 59 -5.14 -13.38 -12.69
C ALA A 59 -5.94 -14.04 -11.56
N GLU A 60 -5.27 -14.34 -10.44
CA GLU A 60 -5.87 -14.96 -9.26
C GLU A 60 -5.47 -14.21 -7.98
N GLU A 61 -6.46 -13.93 -7.15
CA GLU A 61 -6.32 -13.27 -5.86
C GLU A 61 -6.09 -14.29 -4.74
N TYR A 62 -5.03 -14.11 -3.96
CA TYR A 62 -4.72 -14.94 -2.80
C TYR A 62 -4.98 -14.16 -1.52
N GLN A 63 -5.83 -14.72 -0.66
CA GLN A 63 -6.20 -14.10 0.61
C GLN A 63 -4.99 -13.82 1.48
N ARG A 64 -5.08 -12.78 2.32
CA ARG A 64 -4.04 -12.44 3.28
C ARG A 64 -3.56 -13.65 4.07
N GLY A 65 -2.24 -13.87 4.07
CA GLY A 65 -1.59 -14.97 4.77
C GLY A 65 -1.58 -16.31 4.02
N ALA A 66 -2.25 -16.44 2.86
CA ALA A 66 -2.27 -17.68 2.10
C ALA A 66 -0.91 -18.02 1.48
N LEU A 67 -0.12 -17.01 1.09
CA LEU A 67 1.20 -17.17 0.48
C LEU A 67 2.35 -16.76 1.41
N GLY A 68 2.06 -16.31 2.63
CA GLY A 68 3.05 -15.89 3.63
C GLY A 68 2.74 -14.56 4.29
N GLY A 69 3.63 -14.08 5.15
CA GLY A 69 3.58 -12.76 5.77
C GLY A 69 4.11 -11.65 4.85
N ASP A 70 3.97 -10.38 5.28
CA ASP A 70 4.33 -9.23 4.44
C ASP A 70 5.81 -9.25 3.98
N ASP A 71 6.75 -9.64 4.85
CA ASP A 71 8.18 -9.76 4.51
C ASP A 71 8.45 -10.93 3.53
N GLU A 72 7.81 -12.09 3.76
CA GLU A 72 7.95 -13.24 2.87
C GLU A 72 7.39 -12.97 1.48
N LEU A 73 6.26 -12.24 1.38
CA LEU A 73 5.66 -11.84 0.11
C LEU A 73 6.57 -10.88 -0.65
N PHE A 74 7.20 -9.94 0.05
CA PHE A 74 8.18 -9.02 -0.53
C PHE A 74 9.39 -9.79 -1.11
N ASP A 75 9.95 -10.74 -0.34
CA ASP A 75 11.05 -11.58 -0.80
C ASP A 75 10.66 -12.43 -2.02
N GLN A 76 9.43 -12.96 -2.05
CA GLN A 76 8.93 -13.71 -3.19
C GLN A 76 8.81 -12.84 -4.45
N VAL A 77 8.30 -11.61 -4.32
CA VAL A 77 8.22 -10.66 -5.43
C VAL A 77 9.62 -10.30 -5.94
N SER A 78 10.54 -9.95 -5.06
CA SER A 78 11.92 -9.56 -5.45
C SER A 78 12.69 -10.68 -6.14
N GLN A 79 12.34 -11.95 -5.86
CA GLN A 79 12.96 -13.15 -6.44
C GLN A 79 12.21 -13.70 -7.68
N GLY A 80 11.15 -13.05 -8.13
CA GLY A 80 10.36 -13.51 -9.28
C GLY A 80 9.48 -14.72 -9.03
N LEU A 81 9.17 -15.05 -7.75
CA LEU A 81 8.35 -16.19 -7.35
C LEU A 81 6.86 -15.84 -7.20
N LEU A 82 6.56 -14.56 -7.04
CA LEU A 82 5.22 -13.99 -6.94
C LEU A 82 5.13 -12.78 -7.86
N GLU A 83 4.08 -12.69 -8.65
CA GLU A 83 3.93 -11.64 -9.66
C GLU A 83 3.58 -10.29 -9.03
N VAL A 84 2.57 -10.23 -8.13
CA VAL A 84 2.05 -8.98 -7.55
C VAL A 84 1.73 -9.15 -6.06
N SER A 85 2.06 -8.15 -5.26
CA SER A 85 1.72 -8.10 -3.84
C SER A 85 1.33 -6.69 -3.38
N MET A 86 0.43 -6.63 -2.39
CA MET A 86 0.07 -5.40 -1.67
C MET A 86 0.99 -5.26 -0.45
N SER A 87 2.01 -4.41 -0.54
CA SER A 87 3.09 -4.30 0.48
C SER A 87 2.92 -3.08 1.39
N PRO A 88 3.25 -3.19 2.68
CA PRO A 88 3.41 -2.03 3.56
C PRO A 88 4.56 -1.13 3.08
N LEU A 89 4.36 0.19 3.23
CA LEU A 89 5.33 1.19 2.78
C LEU A 89 6.73 1.00 3.41
N ASN A 90 6.79 0.65 4.70
CA ASN A 90 8.06 0.45 5.40
C ASN A 90 8.92 -0.70 4.84
N ILE A 91 8.28 -1.74 4.29
CA ILE A 91 9.01 -2.86 3.67
C ILE A 91 9.66 -2.39 2.36
N VAL A 92 8.91 -1.72 1.50
CA VAL A 92 9.46 -1.13 0.26
C VAL A 92 10.48 -0.04 0.60
N GLY A 93 10.27 0.71 1.69
CA GLY A 93 11.19 1.73 2.22
C GLY A 93 12.55 1.20 2.67
N SER A 94 12.70 -0.13 2.83
CA SER A 94 14.00 -0.75 3.06
C SER A 94 14.91 -0.67 1.84
N LEU A 95 14.36 -0.60 0.63
CA LEU A 95 15.10 -0.44 -0.62
C LEU A 95 15.48 1.02 -0.87
N ASP A 96 14.53 1.93 -0.69
CA ASP A 96 14.79 3.37 -0.83
C ASP A 96 13.94 4.18 0.16
N LYS A 97 14.64 4.99 0.96
CA LYS A 97 14.02 5.88 1.94
C LYS A 97 13.16 6.98 1.31
N LEU A 98 13.36 7.30 0.03
CA LEU A 98 12.56 8.32 -0.66
C LEU A 98 11.06 8.07 -0.51
N ILE A 99 10.63 6.81 -0.50
CA ILE A 99 9.23 6.42 -0.38
C ILE A 99 8.57 6.89 0.94
N TYR A 100 9.36 7.15 1.98
CA TYR A 100 8.85 7.68 3.26
C TYR A 100 8.30 9.11 3.15
N GLY A 101 8.56 9.83 2.05
CA GLY A 101 7.87 11.09 1.78
C GLY A 101 6.34 10.96 1.77
N LEU A 102 5.82 9.79 1.39
CA LEU A 102 4.40 9.46 1.43
C LEU A 102 3.82 9.39 2.86
N ARG A 103 4.69 9.33 3.89
CA ARG A 103 4.30 9.22 5.31
C ARG A 103 4.66 10.41 6.17
N LEU A 104 5.18 11.49 5.57
CA LEU A 104 5.41 12.72 6.32
C LEU A 104 4.08 13.21 6.93
N PRO A 105 4.02 13.44 8.25
CA PRO A 105 2.77 13.81 8.91
C PRO A 105 2.27 15.17 8.44
N TYR A 106 0.99 15.27 8.08
CA TYR A 106 0.33 16.49 7.59
C TYR A 106 0.94 17.09 6.31
N PHE A 107 1.69 16.29 5.54
CA PHE A 107 2.39 16.75 4.34
C PHE A 107 1.47 16.85 3.11
N PHE A 108 0.66 15.81 2.89
CA PHE A 108 -0.36 15.78 1.83
C PHE A 108 -1.73 16.15 2.40
N ARG A 109 -2.42 17.02 1.71
CA ARG A 109 -3.79 17.43 2.05
C ARG A 109 -4.81 16.36 1.70
N ASP A 110 -4.63 15.71 0.55
CA ASP A 110 -5.55 14.76 -0.06
C ASP A 110 -4.81 13.80 -1.01
N MET A 111 -5.56 12.84 -1.56
CA MET A 111 -5.01 11.87 -2.52
C MET A 111 -4.68 12.48 -3.87
N GLU A 112 -5.28 13.60 -4.26
CA GLU A 112 -4.96 14.30 -5.50
C GLU A 112 -3.52 14.83 -5.45
N GLN A 113 -3.08 15.39 -4.32
CA GLN A 113 -1.68 15.79 -4.14
C GLN A 113 -0.71 14.59 -4.17
N VAL A 114 -1.09 13.44 -3.61
CA VAL A 114 -0.31 12.21 -3.69
C VAL A 114 -0.16 11.75 -5.15
N ASP A 115 -1.27 11.69 -5.87
CA ASP A 115 -1.30 11.27 -7.28
C ASP A 115 -0.49 12.22 -8.18
N ARG A 116 -0.61 13.53 -7.95
CA ARG A 116 0.18 14.53 -8.66
C ARG A 116 1.67 14.36 -8.41
N ALA A 117 2.08 14.19 -7.15
CA ALA A 117 3.48 13.99 -6.81
C ALA A 117 4.05 12.73 -7.45
N LEU A 118 3.31 11.63 -7.43
CA LEU A 118 3.75 10.35 -7.97
C LEU A 118 3.87 10.38 -9.50
N ASN A 119 2.87 10.94 -10.20
CA ASN A 119 2.76 10.89 -11.66
C ASN A 119 3.42 12.12 -12.30
N GLU A 120 2.80 13.29 -12.21
CA GLU A 120 3.27 14.53 -12.83
C GLU A 120 4.59 15.02 -12.23
N GLY A 121 4.74 14.87 -10.90
CA GLY A 121 5.95 15.18 -10.15
C GLY A 121 7.08 14.17 -10.31
N GLY A 122 6.80 13.01 -10.95
CA GLY A 122 7.80 12.00 -11.29
C GLY A 122 8.35 11.19 -10.13
N MET A 123 7.76 11.28 -8.93
CA MET A 123 8.27 10.56 -7.75
C MET A 123 8.17 9.05 -7.89
N LEU A 124 7.12 8.52 -8.57
CA LEU A 124 7.00 7.09 -8.83
C LEU A 124 8.15 6.57 -9.71
N ALA A 125 8.53 7.34 -10.72
CA ALA A 125 9.67 7.00 -11.58
C ALA A 125 10.98 6.97 -10.79
N GLN A 126 11.24 7.98 -9.94
CA GLN A 126 12.42 8.02 -9.08
C GLN A 126 12.46 6.84 -8.09
N ILE A 127 11.34 6.47 -7.48
CA ILE A 127 11.25 5.31 -6.60
C ILE A 127 11.61 4.03 -7.40
N ASN A 128 11.05 3.88 -8.60
CA ASN A 128 11.34 2.73 -9.46
C ASN A 128 12.79 2.67 -9.95
N GLU A 129 13.48 3.79 -10.14
CA GLU A 129 14.92 3.80 -10.43
C GLU A 129 15.74 3.11 -9.33
N ALA A 130 15.31 3.20 -8.08
CA ALA A 130 15.99 2.58 -6.95
C ALA A 130 15.50 1.14 -6.68
N THR A 131 14.22 0.83 -6.89
CA THR A 131 13.66 -0.47 -6.49
C THR A 131 13.75 -1.54 -7.57
N THR A 132 13.71 -1.18 -8.87
CA THR A 132 13.77 -2.15 -9.95
C THR A 132 15.11 -2.92 -10.04
N PRO A 133 16.29 -2.34 -9.72
CA PRO A 133 17.53 -3.10 -9.64
C PRO A 133 17.51 -4.21 -8.56
N GLU A 134 16.64 -4.05 -7.56
CA GLU A 134 16.45 -5.02 -6.46
C GLU A 134 15.29 -6.00 -6.75
N GLY A 135 14.84 -6.08 -8.01
CA GLY A 135 13.79 -7.01 -8.47
C GLY A 135 12.36 -6.57 -8.16
N VAL A 136 12.15 -5.36 -7.66
CA VAL A 136 10.84 -4.86 -7.23
C VAL A 136 10.42 -3.63 -8.04
N ARG A 137 9.28 -3.72 -8.72
CA ARG A 137 8.62 -2.61 -9.39
C ARG A 137 7.45 -2.11 -8.54
N VAL A 138 7.40 -0.84 -8.26
CA VAL A 138 6.22 -0.20 -7.70
C VAL A 138 5.25 0.10 -8.85
N LEU A 139 4.11 -0.60 -8.88
CA LEU A 139 3.06 -0.40 -9.89
C LEU A 139 2.16 0.78 -9.52
N ALA A 140 1.76 0.87 -8.26
CA ALA A 140 0.85 1.90 -7.76
C ALA A 140 1.02 2.16 -6.27
N VAL A 141 0.55 3.33 -5.86
CA VAL A 141 0.26 3.66 -4.46
C VAL A 141 -1.25 3.82 -4.33
N ASN A 142 -1.87 2.91 -3.64
CA ASN A 142 -3.32 2.89 -3.43
C ASN A 142 -3.68 3.30 -2.02
N THR A 143 -4.85 3.92 -1.86
CA THR A 143 -5.37 4.21 -0.54
C THR A 143 -6.07 2.99 0.05
N VAL A 144 -5.83 2.74 1.33
CA VAL A 144 -6.55 1.70 2.07
C VAL A 144 -7.82 2.24 2.74
N GLY A 145 -7.96 3.55 2.81
CA GLY A 145 -9.09 4.27 3.42
C GLY A 145 -8.81 5.75 3.55
N GLN A 146 -9.61 6.43 4.36
CA GLN A 146 -9.37 7.82 4.72
C GLN A 146 -8.03 8.00 5.46
N SER A 147 -7.60 9.23 5.68
CA SER A 147 -6.36 9.51 6.44
C SER A 147 -6.34 8.84 7.79
N SER A 148 -5.15 8.47 8.25
CA SER A 148 -4.95 7.80 9.54
C SER A 148 -5.32 8.70 10.70
N GLY A 149 -6.14 8.15 11.61
CA GLY A 149 -6.43 8.70 12.92
C GLY A 149 -5.81 7.85 14.03
N ILE A 150 -6.06 8.26 15.28
CA ILE A 150 -5.47 7.67 16.48
C ILE A 150 -6.52 6.80 17.19
N PHE A 151 -6.26 5.51 17.26
CA PHE A 151 -7.08 4.56 18.05
C PHE A 151 -6.40 4.25 19.38
N ASN A 152 -7.18 4.15 20.47
CA ASN A 152 -6.67 3.63 21.72
C ASN A 152 -7.77 3.02 22.62
N THR A 153 -7.32 2.28 23.64
CA THR A 153 -8.16 1.57 24.62
C THR A 153 -8.41 2.36 25.91
N LYS A 154 -7.80 3.55 26.08
CA LYS A 154 -7.70 4.21 27.39
C LYS A 154 -8.60 5.43 27.55
N ARG A 155 -8.55 6.36 26.59
CA ARG A 155 -9.20 7.67 26.71
C ARG A 155 -9.37 8.35 25.36
N PRO A 156 -10.36 9.25 25.22
CA PRO A 156 -10.44 10.12 24.04
C PRO A 156 -9.20 11.04 24.00
N VAL A 157 -8.64 11.21 22.80
CA VAL A 157 -7.51 12.12 22.53
C VAL A 157 -8.08 13.36 21.85
N ARG A 158 -8.06 14.51 22.54
CA ARG A 158 -8.60 15.78 22.07
C ARG A 158 -7.53 16.83 21.82
N SER A 159 -6.33 16.62 22.36
CA SER A 159 -5.13 17.45 22.24
C SER A 159 -3.90 16.58 22.26
N VAL A 160 -2.73 17.15 21.91
CA VAL A 160 -1.45 16.43 21.97
C VAL A 160 -1.15 15.96 23.39
N SER A 161 -1.52 16.73 24.42
CA SER A 161 -1.28 16.35 25.81
C SER A 161 -2.02 15.07 26.25
N ASP A 162 -3.13 14.70 25.57
CA ASP A 162 -3.83 13.44 25.83
C ASP A 162 -3.07 12.20 25.33
N MET A 163 -2.04 12.40 24.51
CA MET A 163 -1.15 11.32 24.06
C MET A 163 -0.15 10.90 25.15
N GLU A 164 0.11 11.75 26.16
CA GLU A 164 1.11 11.48 27.18
C GLU A 164 0.90 10.14 27.87
N GLY A 165 1.95 9.31 27.87
CA GLY A 165 1.98 8.00 28.51
C GLY A 165 1.18 6.90 27.81
N LEU A 166 0.57 7.14 26.63
CA LEU A 166 0.04 6.07 25.80
C LEU A 166 1.18 5.25 25.20
N ARG A 167 0.96 3.95 25.07
CA ARG A 167 1.86 3.02 24.35
C ARG A 167 1.25 2.71 23.01
N MET A 168 1.85 3.19 21.95
CA MET A 168 1.32 3.08 20.61
C MET A 168 2.04 2.01 19.80
N ARG A 169 1.28 1.16 19.11
CA ARG A 169 1.88 0.27 18.13
C ARG A 169 2.40 1.08 16.96
N ALA A 170 3.65 0.86 16.61
CA ALA A 170 4.31 1.46 15.45
C ALA A 170 4.56 0.42 14.34
N LEU A 171 4.64 0.87 13.11
CA LEU A 171 5.09 0.07 11.96
C LEU A 171 6.62 0.02 11.89
N ASP A 172 7.28 1.12 12.26
CA ASP A 172 8.71 1.33 12.18
C ASP A 172 9.16 2.49 13.08
N GLU A 173 10.44 2.80 13.04
CA GLU A 173 11.04 3.85 13.86
C GLU A 173 10.47 5.24 13.58
N SER A 174 10.07 5.53 12.32
CA SER A 174 9.50 6.84 11.98
C SER A 174 8.20 7.12 12.74
N GLN A 175 7.39 6.09 12.96
CA GLN A 175 6.20 6.23 13.80
C GLN A 175 6.53 6.31 15.29
N ILE A 176 7.58 5.65 15.76
CA ILE A 176 8.04 5.81 17.15
C ILE A 176 8.41 7.27 17.41
N GLU A 177 9.24 7.87 16.55
CA GLU A 177 9.65 9.28 16.67
C GLU A 177 8.46 10.24 16.68
N LEU A 178 7.45 9.96 15.83
CA LEU A 178 6.22 10.76 15.82
C LEU A 178 5.44 10.64 17.14
N TYR A 179 5.29 9.42 17.66
CA TYR A 179 4.60 9.22 18.95
C TYR A 179 5.35 9.86 20.12
N GLU A 180 6.68 9.77 20.13
CA GLU A 180 7.53 10.42 21.14
C GLU A 180 7.40 11.95 21.08
N ALA A 181 7.31 12.53 19.87
CA ALA A 181 7.05 13.94 19.69
C ALA A 181 5.68 14.39 20.27
N TRP A 182 4.73 13.47 20.37
CA TRP A 182 3.43 13.69 21.00
C TRP A 182 3.37 13.26 22.47
N GLY A 183 4.51 12.85 23.07
CA GLY A 183 4.57 12.41 24.48
C GLY A 183 4.11 10.96 24.72
N ALA A 184 3.88 10.18 23.68
CA ALA A 184 3.56 8.77 23.77
C ALA A 184 4.81 7.89 23.55
N ALA A 185 4.73 6.61 23.93
CA ALA A 185 5.78 5.63 23.61
C ALA A 185 5.37 4.77 22.41
N GLY A 186 6.30 4.51 21.49
CA GLY A 186 6.10 3.61 20.37
C GLY A 186 6.72 2.23 20.57
N THR A 187 6.08 1.18 20.04
CA THR A 187 6.63 -0.18 19.99
C THR A 187 6.31 -0.81 18.65
N ILE A 188 7.34 -1.32 17.95
CA ILE A 188 7.15 -2.00 16.67
C ILE A 188 6.49 -3.36 16.93
N VAL A 189 5.32 -3.57 16.32
CA VAL A 189 4.55 -4.82 16.40
C VAL A 189 4.04 -5.15 15.00
N SER A 190 4.29 -6.39 14.54
CA SER A 190 3.75 -6.88 13.27
C SER A 190 2.22 -6.86 13.28
N TRP A 191 1.57 -6.74 12.11
CA TRP A 191 0.11 -6.68 12.06
C TRP A 191 -0.56 -7.92 12.66
N ALA A 192 0.01 -9.09 12.45
CA ALA A 192 -0.50 -10.36 12.99
C ALA A 192 -0.54 -10.38 14.53
N GLU A 193 0.37 -9.65 15.19
CA GLU A 193 0.48 -9.58 16.65
C GLU A 193 -0.35 -8.45 17.29
N VAL A 194 -0.95 -7.57 16.48
CA VAL A 194 -1.70 -6.40 17.00
C VAL A 194 -2.83 -6.81 17.94
N PRO A 195 -3.69 -7.80 17.66
CA PRO A 195 -4.76 -8.20 18.59
C PRO A 195 -4.21 -8.62 19.94
N ASN A 196 -3.12 -9.40 19.97
CA ASN A 196 -2.47 -9.83 21.19
C ASN A 196 -1.83 -8.65 21.96
N ALA A 197 -1.18 -7.73 21.24
CA ALA A 197 -0.56 -6.55 21.84
C ALA A 197 -1.60 -5.62 22.51
N LEU A 198 -2.77 -5.43 21.88
CA LEU A 198 -3.88 -4.67 22.46
C LEU A 198 -4.49 -5.38 23.67
N GLN A 199 -4.70 -6.69 23.57
CA GLN A 199 -5.30 -7.49 24.63
C GLN A 199 -4.41 -7.58 25.89
N THR A 200 -3.10 -7.75 25.70
CA THR A 200 -2.12 -7.84 26.79
C THR A 200 -1.65 -6.50 27.31
N GLY A 201 -2.00 -5.40 26.62
CA GLY A 201 -1.57 -4.05 26.95
C GLY A 201 -0.10 -3.77 26.64
N VAL A 202 0.54 -4.53 25.77
CA VAL A 202 1.83 -4.16 25.15
C VAL A 202 1.68 -2.87 24.37
N ALA A 203 0.55 -2.73 23.65
CA ALA A 203 0.13 -1.48 23.04
C ALA A 203 -1.26 -1.07 23.58
N ASP A 204 -1.46 0.22 23.75
CA ASP A 204 -2.76 0.80 24.10
C ASP A 204 -3.55 1.21 22.86
N GLY A 205 -2.89 1.33 21.69
CA GLY A 205 -3.53 1.74 20.45
C GLY A 205 -2.59 1.73 19.25
N TYR A 206 -3.08 2.30 18.16
CA TYR A 206 -2.34 2.44 16.89
C TYR A 206 -2.87 3.62 16.06
N MET A 207 -2.13 4.04 15.04
CA MET A 207 -2.64 4.88 13.95
C MET A 207 -3.10 4.01 12.77
N ASN A 208 -4.34 4.22 12.33
CA ASN A 208 -4.93 3.59 11.15
C ASN A 208 -6.16 4.40 10.69
N PRO A 209 -6.66 4.18 9.46
CA PRO A 209 -7.94 4.73 9.03
C PRO A 209 -9.12 4.10 9.79
N ALA A 210 -10.23 4.82 9.81
CA ALA A 210 -11.41 4.52 10.62
C ALA A 210 -12.01 3.12 10.41
N PHE A 211 -11.95 2.59 9.19
CA PHE A 211 -12.55 1.28 8.87
C PHE A 211 -11.76 0.07 9.41
N VAL A 212 -10.46 0.22 9.69
CA VAL A 212 -9.57 -0.91 10.04
C VAL A 212 -10.07 -1.74 11.21
N PRO A 213 -10.47 -1.17 12.38
CA PRO A 213 -10.97 -1.98 13.47
C PRO A 213 -12.30 -2.68 13.15
N LEU A 214 -13.11 -2.12 12.25
CA LEU A 214 -14.34 -2.76 11.78
C LEU A 214 -14.01 -4.00 10.95
N LEU A 215 -13.08 -3.88 10.01
CA LEU A 215 -12.68 -4.97 9.11
C LEU A 215 -11.95 -6.11 9.83
N PHE A 216 -11.12 -5.78 10.83
CA PHE A 216 -10.29 -6.75 11.55
C PHE A 216 -10.80 -7.14 12.94
N GLY A 217 -12.00 -6.71 13.33
CA GLY A 217 -12.61 -7.04 14.62
C GLY A 217 -11.92 -6.43 15.84
N HIS A 218 -11.22 -5.31 15.68
CA HIS A 218 -10.50 -4.66 16.79
C HIS A 218 -11.39 -3.73 17.62
N THR A 219 -12.65 -3.51 17.27
CA THR A 219 -13.63 -2.71 18.02
C THR A 219 -13.96 -3.32 19.39
N ASP A 220 -13.67 -4.62 19.58
CA ASP A 220 -13.76 -5.26 20.90
C ASP A 220 -12.78 -4.67 21.91
N PHE A 221 -11.61 -4.22 21.47
CA PHE A 221 -10.53 -3.67 22.27
C PHE A 221 -10.50 -2.16 22.26
N LEU A 222 -10.51 -1.56 21.05
CA LEU A 222 -10.38 -0.12 20.84
C LEU A 222 -11.71 0.58 21.12
N LYS A 223 -11.66 1.57 22.02
CA LYS A 223 -12.85 2.27 22.49
C LYS A 223 -12.88 3.75 22.10
N HIS A 224 -11.75 4.29 21.64
CA HIS A 224 -11.64 5.69 21.26
C HIS A 224 -10.94 5.80 19.91
N PHE A 225 -11.48 6.64 19.05
CA PHE A 225 -10.89 7.06 17.80
C PHE A 225 -10.84 8.57 17.70
N THR A 226 -9.70 9.10 17.33
CA THR A 226 -9.54 10.54 17.06
C THR A 226 -9.25 10.73 15.57
N ASP A 227 -10.13 11.46 14.88
CA ASP A 227 -9.95 11.86 13.47
C ASP A 227 -8.88 12.96 13.35
N ALA A 228 -7.63 12.55 13.57
CA ALA A 228 -6.48 13.46 13.52
C ALA A 228 -5.97 13.72 12.09
N ARG A 229 -6.30 12.87 11.12
CA ARG A 229 -5.89 12.97 9.70
C ARG A 229 -4.40 13.19 9.52
N VAL A 230 -3.60 12.38 10.18
CA VAL A 230 -2.15 12.58 10.29
C VAL A 230 -1.43 12.36 8.96
N THR A 231 -1.75 11.28 8.28
CA THR A 231 -1.16 10.92 6.96
C THR A 231 -2.22 10.24 6.10
N PRO A 232 -2.13 10.32 4.77
CA PRO A 232 -2.86 9.41 3.90
C PRO A 232 -2.57 7.95 4.30
N SER A 233 -3.58 7.11 4.27
CA SER A 233 -3.43 5.68 4.58
C SER A 233 -3.17 4.92 3.31
N LEU A 234 -1.91 4.52 3.11
CA LEU A 234 -1.43 4.03 1.84
C LEU A 234 -0.91 2.59 1.91
N ARG A 235 -1.08 1.88 0.81
CA ARG A 235 -0.39 0.64 0.46
C ARG A 235 0.38 0.83 -0.83
N ILE A 236 1.45 0.06 -0.97
CA ILE A 236 2.25 0.03 -2.18
C ILE A 236 1.96 -1.27 -2.91
N THR A 237 1.42 -1.19 -4.11
CA THR A 237 1.33 -2.37 -4.96
C THR A 237 2.64 -2.57 -5.67
N ILE A 238 3.29 -3.67 -5.37
CA ILE A 238 4.56 -4.08 -5.97
C ILE A 238 4.38 -5.26 -6.92
N ALA A 239 5.20 -5.30 -7.95
CA ALA A 239 5.31 -6.43 -8.85
C ALA A 239 6.77 -6.90 -8.95
N SER A 240 6.95 -8.17 -9.30
CA SER A 240 8.25 -8.67 -9.72
C SER A 240 8.72 -7.93 -10.97
N GLU A 241 9.91 -7.34 -10.89
CA GLU A 241 10.52 -6.71 -12.06
C GLU A 241 10.82 -7.72 -13.15
N ASP A 242 11.27 -8.92 -12.79
CA ASP A 242 11.54 -10.01 -13.74
C ASP A 242 10.27 -10.43 -14.49
N TRP A 243 9.15 -10.56 -13.76
CA TRP A 243 7.86 -10.83 -14.40
C TRP A 243 7.47 -9.69 -15.36
N TYR A 244 7.49 -8.43 -14.89
CA TYR A 244 7.07 -7.28 -15.69
C TYR A 244 7.93 -7.11 -16.96
N GLN A 245 9.24 -7.32 -16.87
CA GLN A 245 10.14 -7.27 -18.03
C GLN A 245 9.96 -8.47 -18.97
N GLY A 246 9.51 -9.61 -18.45
CA GLY A 246 9.20 -10.81 -19.23
C GLY A 246 7.93 -10.70 -20.08
N LEU A 247 7.06 -9.72 -19.81
CA LEU A 247 5.83 -9.49 -20.56
C LEU A 247 6.12 -9.02 -21.98
N SER A 248 5.32 -9.45 -22.93
CA SER A 248 5.26 -8.86 -24.28
C SER A 248 4.80 -7.39 -24.19
N ASP A 249 5.02 -6.62 -25.26
CA ASP A 249 4.57 -5.22 -25.31
C ASP A 249 3.05 -5.08 -25.14
N ASP A 250 2.26 -6.01 -25.69
CA ASP A 250 0.79 -6.03 -25.57
C ASP A 250 0.36 -6.39 -24.13
N GLU A 251 0.99 -7.39 -23.50
CA GLU A 251 0.71 -7.75 -22.11
C GLU A 251 1.10 -6.63 -21.14
N ARG A 252 2.23 -5.97 -21.38
CA ARG A 252 2.66 -4.82 -20.57
C ARG A 252 1.68 -3.65 -20.68
N ALA A 253 1.22 -3.35 -21.90
CA ALA A 253 0.20 -2.33 -22.11
C ALA A 253 -1.12 -2.70 -21.39
N THR A 254 -1.48 -3.99 -21.34
CA THR A 254 -2.64 -4.48 -20.60
C THR A 254 -2.46 -4.30 -19.09
N VAL A 255 -1.28 -4.63 -18.54
CA VAL A 255 -0.95 -4.42 -17.11
C VAL A 255 -0.99 -2.92 -16.76
N ASP A 256 -0.40 -2.06 -17.58
CA ASP A 256 -0.39 -0.62 -17.33
C ASP A 256 -1.81 -0.02 -17.36
N ALA A 257 -2.66 -0.51 -18.27
CA ALA A 257 -4.07 -0.12 -18.33
C ALA A 257 -4.86 -0.66 -17.12
N ALA A 258 -4.56 -1.89 -16.67
CA ALA A 258 -5.16 -2.45 -15.45
C ALA A 258 -4.78 -1.65 -14.19
N VAL A 259 -3.52 -1.20 -14.08
CA VAL A 259 -3.07 -0.31 -12.99
C VAL A 259 -3.85 1.00 -13.00
N ALA A 260 -4.06 1.60 -14.17
CA ALA A 260 -4.82 2.84 -14.29
C ALA A 260 -6.28 2.65 -13.87
N ALA A 261 -6.96 1.61 -14.38
CA ALA A 261 -8.35 1.30 -14.04
C ALA A 261 -8.53 0.98 -12.55
N ALA A 262 -7.64 0.18 -11.98
CA ALA A 262 -7.65 -0.15 -10.55
C ALA A 262 -7.43 1.08 -9.66
N THR A 263 -6.55 1.98 -10.09
CA THR A 263 -6.30 3.24 -9.36
C THR A 263 -7.52 4.14 -9.40
N GLU A 264 -8.19 4.27 -10.54
CA GLU A 264 -9.45 5.02 -10.67
C GLU A 264 -10.53 4.43 -9.74
N ALA A 265 -10.76 3.11 -9.80
CA ALA A 265 -11.72 2.43 -8.92
C ALA A 265 -11.43 2.65 -7.43
N ASN A 266 -10.16 2.60 -7.03
CA ASN A 266 -9.74 2.87 -5.65
C ASN A 266 -10.01 4.32 -5.22
N ARG A 267 -9.84 5.31 -6.10
CA ARG A 267 -10.13 6.73 -5.80
C ARG A 267 -11.63 7.00 -5.74
N GLU A 268 -12.41 6.40 -6.64
CA GLU A 268 -13.89 6.46 -6.59
C GLU A 268 -14.42 5.84 -5.30
N TRP A 269 -13.93 4.66 -4.93
CA TRP A 269 -14.29 4.00 -3.67
C TRP A 269 -14.00 4.89 -2.45
N LEU A 270 -12.85 5.58 -2.40
CA LEU A 270 -12.52 6.47 -1.29
C LEU A 270 -13.59 7.57 -1.10
N GLY A 271 -14.15 8.08 -2.18
CA GLY A 271 -15.24 9.07 -2.18
C GLY A 271 -16.55 8.57 -1.57
N THR A 272 -16.71 7.25 -1.40
CA THR A 272 -17.92 6.65 -0.81
C THR A 272 -17.81 6.43 0.71
N GLN A 273 -16.65 6.72 1.32
CA GLN A 273 -16.33 6.32 2.70
C GLN A 273 -16.77 7.32 3.79
N ASP A 274 -17.66 8.25 3.49
CA ASP A 274 -18.10 9.29 4.44
C ASP A 274 -18.80 8.72 5.69
N ALA A 275 -19.50 7.60 5.54
CA ALA A 275 -20.27 6.98 6.62
C ALA A 275 -19.44 6.09 7.59
N VAL A 276 -18.13 5.94 7.37
CA VAL A 276 -17.29 5.04 8.18
C VAL A 276 -17.22 5.46 9.64
N MET A 277 -17.27 6.76 9.93
CA MET A 277 -17.26 7.28 11.31
C MET A 277 -18.53 6.90 12.07
N ASP A 278 -19.69 6.94 11.40
CA ASP A 278 -20.97 6.54 12.00
C ASP A 278 -20.97 5.03 12.29
N LYS A 279 -20.39 4.22 11.41
CA LYS A 279 -20.20 2.78 11.63
C LYS A 279 -19.31 2.49 12.85
N LEU A 280 -18.26 3.30 13.10
CA LEU A 280 -17.45 3.18 14.31
C LEU A 280 -18.26 3.51 15.58
N GLU A 281 -19.04 4.60 15.56
CA GLU A 281 -19.90 4.99 16.67
C GLU A 281 -20.95 3.90 16.97
N GLU A 282 -21.56 3.32 15.92
CA GLU A 282 -22.49 2.17 16.05
C GLU A 282 -21.80 0.93 16.64
N ALA A 283 -20.52 0.70 16.33
CA ALA A 283 -19.70 -0.36 16.93
C ALA A 283 -19.24 -0.06 18.37
N GLY A 284 -19.65 1.07 18.96
CA GLY A 284 -19.36 1.45 20.34
C GLY A 284 -17.99 2.11 20.55
N VAL A 285 -17.41 2.66 19.50
CA VAL A 285 -16.17 3.45 19.57
C VAL A 285 -16.52 4.93 19.70
N GLU A 286 -15.99 5.60 20.73
CA GLU A 286 -16.12 7.06 20.86
C GLU A 286 -15.27 7.76 19.79
N VAL A 287 -15.91 8.54 18.90
CA VAL A 287 -15.26 9.28 17.83
C VAL A 287 -15.04 10.73 18.24
N VAL A 288 -13.78 11.15 18.29
CA VAL A 288 -13.35 12.53 18.48
C VAL A 288 -13.02 13.15 17.13
N ARG A 289 -13.72 14.20 16.78
CA ARG A 289 -13.42 15.03 15.58
C ARG A 289 -12.67 16.27 16.08
N LEU A 290 -11.35 16.33 15.78
CA LEU A 290 -10.54 17.49 16.17
C LEU A 290 -11.01 18.73 15.47
N ASP A 291 -11.12 19.85 16.22
CA ASP A 291 -11.27 21.16 15.65
C ASP A 291 -9.97 21.65 14.98
N GLN A 292 -10.00 22.83 14.41
CA GLN A 292 -8.85 23.37 13.68
C GLN A 292 -7.66 23.67 14.61
N GLU A 293 -7.90 24.14 15.85
CA GLU A 293 -6.87 24.47 16.83
C GLU A 293 -6.15 23.22 17.29
N ALA A 294 -6.89 22.19 17.72
CA ALA A 294 -6.30 20.92 18.14
C ALA A 294 -5.54 20.22 16.99
N ARG A 295 -6.05 20.31 15.75
CA ARG A 295 -5.34 19.76 14.59
C ARG A 295 -4.04 20.50 14.30
N GLN A 296 -4.04 21.83 14.46
CA GLN A 296 -2.85 22.65 14.32
C GLN A 296 -1.80 22.31 15.39
N GLU A 297 -2.23 22.04 16.64
CA GLU A 297 -1.35 21.58 17.72
C GLU A 297 -0.64 20.27 17.35
N PHE A 298 -1.37 19.28 16.81
CA PHE A 298 -0.77 18.03 16.33
C PHE A 298 0.21 18.23 15.19
N LEU A 299 -0.12 19.09 14.22
CA LEU A 299 0.77 19.45 13.12
C LEU A 299 2.10 20.05 13.65
N GLU A 300 2.01 21.04 14.55
CA GLU A 300 3.19 21.69 15.14
C GLU A 300 4.03 20.72 15.96
N ALA A 301 3.38 19.88 16.78
CA ALA A 301 4.06 18.84 17.55
C ALA A 301 4.74 17.77 16.69
N SER A 302 4.30 17.61 15.44
CA SER A 302 4.89 16.65 14.47
C SER A 302 6.16 17.17 13.77
N ALA A 303 6.56 18.44 13.99
CA ALA A 303 7.73 19.02 13.35
C ALA A 303 9.04 18.20 13.52
N PRO A 304 9.31 17.51 14.67
CA PRO A 304 10.49 16.66 14.78
C PRO A 304 10.58 15.54 13.74
N ALA A 305 9.45 15.00 13.27
CA ALA A 305 9.44 13.96 12.24
C ALA A 305 10.10 14.39 10.92
N TYR A 306 10.11 15.70 10.61
CA TYR A 306 10.79 16.26 9.44
C TYR A 306 12.30 16.44 9.63
N GLN A 307 12.80 16.24 10.85
CA GLN A 307 14.19 16.40 11.23
C GLN A 307 14.83 15.09 11.70
N SER A 308 14.11 13.99 11.63
CA SER A 308 14.55 12.67 12.07
C SER A 308 15.77 12.13 11.30
N GLY A 309 16.04 12.67 10.11
CA GLY A 309 17.08 12.16 9.22
C GLY A 309 16.66 10.93 8.40
N LEU A 310 15.39 10.54 8.47
CA LEU A 310 14.82 9.49 7.62
C LEU A 310 14.86 9.91 6.15
N LEU A 311 14.50 11.16 5.88
CA LEU A 311 14.66 11.83 4.59
C LEU A 311 15.63 12.99 4.72
N SER A 312 16.45 13.23 3.67
CA SER A 312 17.24 14.45 3.59
C SER A 312 16.34 15.66 3.31
N ALA A 313 16.83 16.86 3.63
CA ALA A 313 16.14 18.10 3.30
C ALA A 313 15.87 18.23 1.78
N GLU A 314 16.78 17.72 0.95
CA GLU A 314 16.63 17.70 -0.51
C GLU A 314 15.50 16.77 -0.95
N GLN A 315 15.37 15.59 -0.33
CA GLN A 315 14.28 14.65 -0.61
C GLN A 315 12.93 15.22 -0.19
N ILE A 316 12.86 15.88 0.98
CA ILE A 316 11.61 16.55 1.43
C ILE A 316 11.24 17.67 0.45
N ALA A 317 12.23 18.49 0.03
CA ALA A 317 12.00 19.56 -0.95
C ALA A 317 11.58 19.02 -2.33
N ALA A 318 12.11 17.85 -2.74
CA ALA A 318 11.68 17.19 -3.98
C ALA A 318 10.21 16.76 -3.90
N TRP A 319 9.78 16.14 -2.80
CA TRP A 319 8.39 15.81 -2.56
C TRP A 319 7.47 17.04 -2.52
N ASP A 320 7.94 18.13 -1.87
CA ASP A 320 7.17 19.39 -1.77
C ASP A 320 6.96 20.02 -3.15
N ALA A 321 8.01 20.05 -3.98
CA ALA A 321 7.90 20.51 -5.35
C ALA A 321 6.99 19.61 -6.22
N ALA A 322 7.06 18.28 -6.01
CA ALA A 322 6.31 17.30 -6.79
C ALA A 322 4.80 17.32 -6.51
N LYS A 323 4.39 17.56 -5.25
CA LYS A 323 2.96 17.59 -4.90
C LYS A 323 2.20 18.83 -5.41
N GLY A 324 2.96 19.89 -5.77
CA GLY A 324 2.38 21.18 -6.18
C GLY A 324 1.68 21.93 -5.03
N GLU A 325 0.95 22.97 -5.37
CA GLU A 325 0.19 23.79 -4.41
C GLU A 325 -1.11 23.11 -3.95
#